data_d6c9cc9ddf7f30b0488d4d1018c2609c
#
_entry.id   d6c9cc9ddf7f30b0488d4d1018c2609c
#
_cell.length_a   1.000
_cell.length_b   1.000
_cell.length_c   1.000
_cell.angle_alpha   90.00
_cell.angle_beta   90.00
_cell.angle_gamma   90.00
#
_symmetry.space_group_name_H-M   'P 1'
#
loop_
_entity.id
_entity.type
_entity.pdbx_description
1 polymer ?
#
loop_
_entity_poly.entity_id
_entity_poly.type
_entity_poly.pdbx_seq_one_letter_code
_entity_poly.pdbx_strand_id
1 'polypeptide(L)'
;MGSEMCIRDRFNGSMDDIQTTARYMEETFRALLGYPPEGEGPGELRFVWASSIMDSGEYWARVLRCSKNMSLARVRRTFSIMGRDEDSSDGDLSRFFYPALQAADIFEMNIDVAIGGMDQRKAHMYMRDVADRWGWYKATCLHTPIISGLKSTGARMESFDHKMSKSDPNGAILLHDEDKKLAKKMRKAFLDPEQPDSPVYELIQHIILPEFGEVVVTPKPEFGLPSTWTDLELFKSAVADGTLHPFDAKMGVAAGVSRGLKAVASHFESNPDTLERVNELTR
;
A
#
# COMPACT_ATOMS: atom_id res chain seq x y z
N MET A 1 -1.35 2.62 -7.55
CA MET A 1 -2.47 2.98 -8.45
C MET A 1 -3.68 2.12 -8.09
N GLY A 2 -4.72 2.72 -7.53
CA GLY A 2 -6.02 2.08 -7.47
C GLY A 2 -6.81 2.60 -8.64
N SER A 3 -6.97 1.84 -9.72
CA SER A 3 -7.89 2.26 -10.77
C SER A 3 -9.31 2.29 -10.22
N GLU A 4 -10.16 3.16 -10.73
CA GLU A 4 -11.60 3.21 -10.41
C GLU A 4 -12.24 1.83 -10.52
N MET A 5 -11.77 0.97 -11.45
CA MET A 5 -12.20 -0.42 -11.60
C MET A 5 -11.84 -1.30 -10.41
N CYS A 6 -10.65 -1.13 -9.81
CA CYS A 6 -10.26 -1.88 -8.60
C CYS A 6 -11.11 -1.50 -7.39
N ILE A 7 -11.47 -0.23 -7.29
CA ILE A 7 -12.32 0.29 -6.21
C ILE A 7 -13.73 -0.27 -6.39
N ARG A 8 -14.30 -0.18 -7.60
CA ARG A 8 -15.64 -0.69 -7.94
C ARG A 8 -15.78 -2.19 -7.62
N ASP A 9 -14.84 -3.01 -8.04
CA ASP A 9 -14.88 -4.47 -7.83
C ASP A 9 -14.88 -4.87 -6.34
N ARG A 10 -14.39 -3.99 -5.46
CA ARG A 10 -14.33 -4.26 -4.03
C ARG A 10 -15.54 -3.75 -3.25
N PHE A 11 -16.18 -2.67 -3.70
CA PHE A 11 -17.23 -2.01 -2.93
C PHE A 11 -18.64 -2.34 -3.39
N ASN A 12 -18.84 -2.98 -4.56
CA ASN A 12 -20.17 -3.10 -5.20
C ASN A 12 -20.97 -1.78 -5.21
N GLY A 13 -20.25 -0.66 -5.11
CA GLY A 13 -20.80 0.66 -4.90
C GLY A 13 -21.14 1.39 -6.18
N SER A 14 -21.83 2.49 -6.04
CA SER A 14 -22.10 3.43 -7.12
C SER A 14 -20.83 4.13 -7.61
N MET A 15 -20.88 4.79 -8.74
CA MET A 15 -19.76 5.62 -9.23
C MET A 15 -19.43 6.75 -8.24
N ASP A 16 -20.43 7.31 -7.56
CA ASP A 16 -20.26 8.35 -6.53
C ASP A 16 -19.47 7.81 -5.31
N ASP A 17 -19.72 6.57 -4.90
CA ASP A 17 -18.97 5.93 -3.82
C ASP A 17 -17.50 5.72 -4.19
N ILE A 18 -17.25 5.35 -5.45
CA ILE A 18 -15.89 5.21 -6.00
C ILE A 18 -15.17 6.55 -5.98
N GLN A 19 -15.82 7.62 -6.45
CA GLN A 19 -15.24 8.95 -6.47
C GLN A 19 -15.00 9.48 -5.06
N THR A 20 -15.91 9.24 -4.13
CA THR A 20 -15.74 9.59 -2.71
C THR A 20 -14.51 8.91 -2.12
N THR A 21 -14.34 7.61 -2.36
CA THR A 21 -13.16 6.86 -1.90
C THR A 21 -11.87 7.38 -2.54
N ALA A 22 -11.91 7.75 -3.82
CA ALA A 22 -10.74 8.31 -4.51
C ALA A 22 -10.35 9.69 -3.95
N ARG A 23 -11.32 10.55 -3.64
CA ARG A 23 -11.06 11.85 -2.95
C ARG A 23 -10.44 11.65 -1.58
N TYR A 24 -10.95 10.71 -0.79
CA TYR A 24 -10.33 10.36 0.50
C TYR A 24 -8.86 9.94 0.32
N MET A 25 -8.56 9.13 -0.70
CA MET A 25 -7.17 8.75 -0.99
C MET A 25 -6.32 9.97 -1.39
N GLU A 26 -6.85 10.85 -2.23
CA GLU A 26 -6.17 12.09 -2.63
C GLU A 26 -5.83 12.96 -1.42
N GLU A 27 -6.80 13.24 -0.56
CA GLU A 27 -6.61 14.02 0.67
C GLU A 27 -5.58 13.37 1.60
N THR A 28 -5.66 12.04 1.76
CA THR A 28 -4.71 11.27 2.56
C THR A 28 -3.28 11.41 2.04
N PHE A 29 -3.07 11.25 0.73
CA PHE A 29 -1.73 11.39 0.13
C PHE A 29 -1.20 12.81 0.22
N ARG A 30 -2.04 13.82 0.01
CA ARG A 30 -1.63 15.23 0.15
C ARG A 30 -1.21 15.54 1.59
N ALA A 31 -1.99 15.10 2.57
CA ALA A 31 -1.67 15.28 3.97
C ALA A 31 -0.38 14.54 4.39
N LEU A 32 -0.20 13.29 3.92
CA LEU A 32 0.96 12.47 4.26
C LEU A 32 2.26 13.02 3.67
N LEU A 33 2.23 13.44 2.41
CA LEU A 33 3.43 13.84 1.67
C LEU A 33 3.76 15.32 1.81
N GLY A 34 2.84 16.14 2.29
CA GLY A 34 3.05 17.58 2.48
C GLY A 34 3.33 18.35 1.18
N TYR A 35 2.94 17.81 0.02
CA TYR A 35 3.13 18.47 -1.26
C TYR A 35 2.19 19.67 -1.42
N PRO A 36 2.67 20.76 -2.05
CA PRO A 36 1.82 21.92 -2.33
C PRO A 36 0.66 21.52 -3.27
N PRO A 37 -0.39 22.35 -3.33
CA PRO A 37 -1.45 22.20 -4.32
C PRO A 37 -0.90 22.15 -5.74
N GLU A 38 -1.71 21.57 -6.64
CA GLU A 38 -1.36 21.41 -8.04
C GLU A 38 -0.98 22.77 -8.68
N GLY A 39 0.17 22.80 -9.36
CA GLY A 39 0.68 24.00 -10.03
C GLY A 39 1.57 24.92 -9.19
N GLU A 40 1.84 24.62 -7.92
CA GLU A 40 2.58 25.51 -7.01
C GLU A 40 4.07 25.19 -6.83
N GLY A 41 4.71 24.48 -7.75
CA GLY A 41 6.17 24.34 -7.71
C GLY A 41 6.73 23.02 -8.23
N PRO A 42 8.07 22.85 -8.22
CA PRO A 42 8.71 21.62 -8.62
C PRO A 42 8.38 20.49 -7.63
N GLY A 43 8.11 19.30 -8.13
CA GLY A 43 7.72 18.15 -7.31
C GLY A 43 6.22 18.08 -7.01
N GLU A 44 5.40 18.66 -7.87
CA GLU A 44 3.95 18.62 -7.81
C GLU A 44 3.41 17.20 -7.68
N LEU A 45 2.47 16.99 -6.75
CA LEU A 45 1.69 15.77 -6.64
C LEU A 45 0.40 15.92 -7.47
N ARG A 46 0.33 15.21 -8.59
CA ARG A 46 -0.82 15.21 -9.49
C ARG A 46 -1.63 13.94 -9.37
N PHE A 47 -2.95 14.07 -9.20
CA PHE A 47 -3.92 12.97 -9.24
C PHE A 47 -4.60 12.97 -10.60
N VAL A 48 -4.44 11.87 -11.34
CA VAL A 48 -5.03 11.70 -12.67
C VAL A 48 -6.21 10.74 -12.55
N TRP A 49 -7.40 11.22 -12.89
CA TRP A 49 -8.59 10.40 -12.93
C TRP A 49 -8.60 9.55 -14.20
N ALA A 50 -8.88 8.25 -14.04
CA ALA A 50 -8.93 7.33 -15.19
C ALA A 50 -9.93 7.81 -16.25
N SER A 51 -11.07 8.35 -15.85
CA SER A 51 -12.07 8.94 -16.76
C SER A 51 -11.50 10.04 -17.64
N SER A 52 -10.52 10.81 -17.18
CA SER A 52 -9.92 11.90 -17.97
C SER A 52 -8.96 11.41 -19.06
N ILE A 53 -8.36 10.22 -18.91
CA ILE A 53 -7.45 9.65 -19.91
C ILE A 53 -8.13 8.63 -20.82
N MET A 54 -9.23 8.03 -20.37
CA MET A 54 -9.97 6.98 -21.10
C MET A 54 -10.93 7.55 -22.17
N ASP A 55 -11.06 8.85 -22.28
CA ASP A 55 -12.02 9.53 -23.19
C ASP A 55 -11.48 9.70 -24.62
N SER A 56 -10.45 8.95 -25.02
CA SER A 56 -9.88 9.05 -26.36
C SER A 56 -9.83 7.72 -27.09
N GLY A 57 -10.07 7.74 -28.41
CA GLY A 57 -9.91 6.58 -29.27
C GLY A 57 -8.45 6.08 -29.30
N GLU A 58 -7.47 6.97 -29.12
CA GLU A 58 -6.05 6.63 -29.09
C GLU A 58 -5.71 5.80 -27.84
N TYR A 59 -6.24 6.18 -26.68
CA TYR A 59 -6.08 5.39 -25.47
C TYR A 59 -6.59 3.95 -25.65
N TRP A 60 -7.81 3.79 -26.20
CA TRP A 60 -8.38 2.45 -26.44
C TRP A 60 -7.63 1.66 -27.50
N ALA A 61 -7.11 2.31 -28.54
CA ALA A 61 -6.21 1.66 -29.49
C ALA A 61 -4.91 1.17 -28.81
N ARG A 62 -4.40 1.92 -27.84
CA ARG A 62 -3.25 1.54 -27.02
C ARG A 62 -3.56 0.34 -26.11
N VAL A 63 -4.71 0.34 -25.44
CA VAL A 63 -5.21 -0.80 -24.65
C VAL A 63 -5.30 -2.07 -25.50
N LEU A 64 -5.85 -1.98 -26.70
CA LEU A 64 -5.94 -3.12 -27.63
C LEU A 64 -4.56 -3.61 -28.08
N ARG A 65 -3.59 -2.72 -28.33
CA ARG A 65 -2.20 -3.09 -28.64
C ARG A 65 -1.55 -3.80 -27.45
N CYS A 66 -1.74 -3.30 -26.23
CA CYS A 66 -1.32 -4.00 -25.00
C CYS A 66 -1.95 -5.39 -24.93
N SER A 67 -3.27 -5.51 -25.08
CA SER A 67 -3.99 -6.78 -25.02
C SER A 67 -3.49 -7.81 -26.04
N LYS A 68 -3.13 -7.37 -27.24
CA LYS A 68 -2.64 -8.24 -28.32
C LYS A 68 -1.34 -8.98 -27.96
N ASN A 69 -0.60 -8.52 -26.98
CA ASN A 69 0.65 -9.11 -26.52
C ASN A 69 0.48 -10.16 -25.43
N MET A 70 -0.73 -10.35 -24.94
CA MET A 70 -0.99 -11.12 -23.74
C MET A 70 -1.75 -12.40 -24.06
N SER A 71 -1.17 -13.54 -23.70
CA SER A 71 -1.94 -14.79 -23.70
C SER A 71 -2.90 -14.86 -22.53
N LEU A 72 -4.02 -15.56 -22.69
CA LEU A 72 -5.01 -15.76 -21.62
C LEU A 72 -4.38 -16.36 -20.35
N ALA A 73 -3.47 -17.32 -20.50
CA ALA A 73 -2.73 -17.93 -19.39
C ALA A 73 -1.88 -16.89 -18.64
N ARG A 74 -1.31 -15.91 -19.34
CA ARG A 74 -0.53 -14.84 -18.72
C ARG A 74 -1.44 -13.85 -17.97
N VAL A 75 -2.61 -13.51 -18.53
CA VAL A 75 -3.61 -12.69 -17.85
C VAL A 75 -4.05 -13.32 -16.55
N ARG A 76 -4.37 -14.61 -16.55
CA ARG A 76 -4.75 -15.34 -15.32
C ARG A 76 -3.70 -15.23 -14.24
N ARG A 77 -2.41 -15.41 -14.56
CA ARG A 77 -1.30 -15.24 -13.59
C ARG A 77 -1.18 -13.82 -13.00
N THR A 78 -1.79 -12.83 -13.63
CA THR A 78 -1.82 -11.46 -13.06
C THR A 78 -2.96 -11.26 -12.06
N PHE A 79 -3.92 -12.18 -11.95
CA PHE A 79 -5.04 -12.06 -11.01
C PHE A 79 -4.60 -11.98 -9.56
N SER A 80 -3.48 -12.59 -9.20
CA SER A 80 -2.86 -12.44 -7.89
C SER A 80 -2.51 -10.98 -7.54
N ILE A 81 -2.27 -10.11 -8.55
CA ILE A 81 -2.09 -8.67 -8.36
C ILE A 81 -3.34 -8.04 -7.75
N MET A 82 -4.51 -8.54 -8.16
CA MET A 82 -5.82 -8.10 -7.65
C MET A 82 -6.19 -8.78 -6.32
N GLY A 83 -5.33 -9.65 -5.76
CA GLY A 83 -5.60 -10.41 -4.54
C GLY A 83 -6.65 -11.51 -4.73
N ARG A 84 -6.64 -12.17 -5.88
CA ARG A 84 -7.58 -13.25 -6.23
C ARG A 84 -6.82 -14.48 -6.72
N ASP A 85 -7.41 -15.66 -6.51
CA ASP A 85 -6.85 -16.93 -6.99
C ASP A 85 -6.83 -17.01 -8.51
N GLU A 86 -5.76 -17.60 -9.05
CA GLU A 86 -5.58 -17.83 -10.49
C GLU A 86 -6.69 -18.74 -11.07
N ASP A 87 -7.26 -19.61 -10.24
CA ASP A 87 -8.29 -20.59 -10.59
C ASP A 87 -9.74 -20.10 -10.40
N SER A 88 -9.96 -18.83 -10.01
CA SER A 88 -11.31 -18.30 -9.91
C SER A 88 -11.97 -18.23 -11.29
N SER A 89 -12.59 -19.36 -11.71
CA SER A 89 -13.21 -19.57 -13.02
C SER A 89 -14.41 -18.65 -13.31
N ASP A 90 -15.01 -18.07 -12.28
CA ASP A 90 -16.21 -17.22 -12.36
C ASP A 90 -15.90 -15.73 -12.53
N GLY A 91 -14.78 -15.42 -13.16
CA GLY A 91 -14.35 -14.05 -13.38
C GLY A 91 -15.15 -13.34 -14.48
N ASP A 92 -15.72 -12.19 -14.16
CA ASP A 92 -16.22 -11.23 -15.13
C ASP A 92 -15.15 -10.92 -16.20
N LEU A 93 -15.53 -10.83 -17.46
CA LEU A 93 -14.63 -10.51 -18.59
C LEU A 93 -13.84 -9.20 -18.37
N SER A 94 -14.42 -8.24 -17.67
CA SER A 94 -13.77 -6.97 -17.36
C SER A 94 -12.41 -7.13 -16.64
N ARG A 95 -12.26 -8.18 -15.83
CA ARG A 95 -11.01 -8.49 -15.11
C ARG A 95 -9.85 -8.79 -16.04
N PHE A 96 -10.12 -9.36 -17.21
CA PHE A 96 -9.10 -9.68 -18.19
C PHE A 96 -8.53 -8.45 -18.89
N PHE A 97 -9.24 -7.32 -18.87
CA PHE A 97 -8.72 -6.05 -19.39
C PHE A 97 -7.79 -5.33 -18.43
N TYR A 98 -7.87 -5.59 -17.14
CA TYR A 98 -7.14 -4.85 -16.10
C TYR A 98 -5.63 -4.72 -16.36
N PRO A 99 -4.87 -5.79 -16.67
CA PRO A 99 -3.44 -5.66 -16.89
C PRO A 99 -3.08 -4.85 -18.14
N ALA A 100 -3.93 -4.91 -19.18
CA ALA A 100 -3.74 -4.13 -20.39
C ALA A 100 -4.04 -2.65 -20.17
N LEU A 101 -5.06 -2.33 -19.36
CA LEU A 101 -5.39 -0.96 -18.95
C LEU A 101 -4.25 -0.37 -18.13
N GLN A 102 -3.75 -1.09 -17.12
CA GLN A 102 -2.63 -0.62 -16.29
C GLN A 102 -1.35 -0.36 -17.11
N ALA A 103 -1.07 -1.21 -18.11
CA ALA A 103 0.05 -0.98 -19.00
C ALA A 103 -0.18 0.24 -19.91
N ALA A 104 -1.41 0.40 -20.44
CA ALA A 104 -1.77 1.53 -21.27
C ALA A 104 -1.69 2.86 -20.52
N ASP A 105 -2.09 2.90 -19.25
CA ASP A 105 -1.99 4.08 -18.37
C ASP A 105 -0.54 4.58 -18.25
N ILE A 106 0.41 3.67 -18.07
CA ILE A 106 1.83 4.02 -17.96
C ILE A 106 2.34 4.68 -19.26
N PHE A 107 1.93 4.16 -20.41
CA PHE A 107 2.31 4.74 -21.70
C PHE A 107 1.57 6.03 -21.99
N GLU A 108 0.28 6.12 -21.65
CA GLU A 108 -0.53 7.33 -21.86
C GLU A 108 -0.01 8.52 -21.07
N MET A 109 0.37 8.29 -19.83
CA MET A 109 0.91 9.32 -18.95
C MET A 109 2.40 9.60 -19.16
N ASN A 110 3.06 8.96 -20.14
CA ASN A 110 4.50 9.08 -20.39
C ASN A 110 5.36 8.92 -19.12
N ILE A 111 5.11 7.88 -18.36
CA ILE A 111 5.77 7.65 -17.07
C ILE A 111 7.23 7.22 -17.29
N ASP A 112 8.18 7.94 -16.70
CA ASP A 112 9.61 7.58 -16.68
C ASP A 112 9.92 6.52 -15.62
N VAL A 113 9.31 6.66 -14.42
CA VAL A 113 9.49 5.77 -13.29
C VAL A 113 8.14 5.33 -12.74
N ALA A 114 7.79 4.07 -12.92
CA ALA A 114 6.58 3.46 -12.36
C ALA A 114 6.89 2.84 -10.99
N ILE A 115 6.21 3.31 -9.94
CA ILE A 115 6.36 2.82 -8.57
C ILE A 115 5.13 2.00 -8.18
N GLY A 116 5.35 0.86 -7.52
CA GLY A 116 4.28 0.02 -6.99
C GLY A 116 4.79 -0.99 -5.97
N GLY A 117 3.90 -1.66 -5.27
CA GLY A 117 4.27 -2.79 -4.44
C GLY A 117 4.80 -3.96 -5.27
N MET A 118 5.50 -4.90 -4.64
CA MET A 118 6.01 -6.11 -5.29
C MET A 118 4.89 -6.94 -5.95
N ASP A 119 3.66 -6.82 -5.47
CA ASP A 119 2.47 -7.42 -6.08
C ASP A 119 2.17 -6.87 -7.48
N GLN A 120 2.56 -5.61 -7.77
CA GLN A 120 2.38 -4.99 -9.09
C GLN A 120 3.47 -5.38 -10.11
N ARG A 121 4.51 -6.09 -9.66
CA ARG A 121 5.66 -6.43 -10.52
C ARG A 121 5.28 -7.19 -11.79
N LYS A 122 4.29 -8.08 -11.72
CA LYS A 122 3.83 -8.85 -12.90
C LYS A 122 3.26 -7.92 -13.99
N ALA A 123 2.47 -6.89 -13.60
CA ALA A 123 1.93 -5.89 -14.53
C ALA A 123 3.04 -4.99 -15.11
N HIS A 124 3.99 -4.57 -14.28
CA HIS A 124 5.12 -3.76 -14.74
C HIS A 124 6.02 -4.53 -15.72
N MET A 125 6.29 -5.82 -15.47
CA MET A 125 7.06 -6.64 -16.41
C MET A 125 6.29 -6.86 -17.72
N TYR A 126 4.97 -7.02 -17.64
CA TYR A 126 4.14 -7.07 -18.84
C TYR A 126 4.20 -5.76 -19.65
N MET A 127 4.09 -4.61 -19.01
CA MET A 127 4.25 -3.31 -19.67
C MET A 127 5.61 -3.23 -20.41
N ARG A 128 6.70 -3.68 -19.79
CA ARG A 128 8.03 -3.67 -20.40
C ARG A 128 8.12 -4.58 -21.64
N ASP A 129 7.48 -5.74 -21.64
CA ASP A 129 7.40 -6.62 -22.82
C ASP A 129 6.58 -6.00 -23.96
N VAL A 130 5.51 -5.26 -23.61
CA VAL A 130 4.72 -4.49 -24.59
C VAL A 130 5.58 -3.39 -25.21
N ALA A 131 6.36 -2.66 -24.39
CA ALA A 131 7.28 -1.63 -24.87
C ALA A 131 8.29 -2.21 -25.87
N ASP A 132 8.90 -3.35 -25.55
CA ASP A 132 9.85 -4.03 -26.45
C ASP A 132 9.20 -4.39 -27.80
N ARG A 133 7.99 -4.92 -27.77
CA ARG A 133 7.30 -5.33 -28.99
C ARG A 133 6.94 -4.19 -29.94
N TRP A 134 6.54 -3.06 -29.37
CA TRP A 134 6.05 -1.93 -30.16
C TRP A 134 7.10 -0.83 -30.36
N GLY A 135 8.32 -1.01 -29.81
CA GLY A 135 9.36 0.00 -29.84
C GLY A 135 8.96 1.26 -29.04
N TRP A 136 8.16 1.09 -27.97
CA TRP A 136 7.75 2.19 -27.11
C TRP A 136 8.76 2.44 -26.01
N TYR A 137 8.71 3.64 -25.42
CA TYR A 137 9.53 3.97 -24.26
C TYR A 137 9.27 2.97 -23.10
N LYS A 138 10.36 2.53 -22.48
CA LYS A 138 10.31 1.51 -21.43
C LYS A 138 10.55 2.15 -20.08
N ALA A 139 9.48 2.40 -19.32
CA ALA A 139 9.57 2.94 -17.97
C ALA A 139 10.47 2.09 -17.05
N THR A 140 11.22 2.75 -16.18
CA THR A 140 11.89 2.10 -15.05
C THR A 140 10.85 1.72 -14.01
N CYS A 141 10.97 0.51 -13.44
CA CYS A 141 9.99 0.03 -12.44
C CYS A 141 10.66 -0.14 -11.08
N LEU A 142 10.17 0.58 -10.08
CA LEU A 142 10.56 0.44 -8.68
C LEU A 142 9.47 -0.31 -7.92
N HIS A 143 9.90 -1.27 -7.10
CA HIS A 143 8.95 -2.08 -6.32
C HIS A 143 9.26 -1.96 -4.83
N THR A 144 8.27 -1.51 -4.07
CA THR A 144 8.34 -1.50 -2.61
C THR A 144 8.04 -2.89 -2.06
N PRO A 145 8.63 -3.29 -0.93
CA PRO A 145 8.23 -4.50 -0.23
C PRO A 145 6.76 -4.42 0.18
N ILE A 146 6.16 -5.59 0.39
CA ILE A 146 4.80 -5.71 0.90
C ILE A 146 4.89 -5.88 2.41
N ILE A 147 4.12 -5.11 3.16
CA ILE A 147 4.05 -5.23 4.62
C ILE A 147 3.03 -6.30 4.99
N SER A 148 3.46 -7.21 5.85
CA SER A 148 2.61 -8.29 6.36
C SER A 148 1.51 -7.75 7.27
N GLY A 149 0.36 -8.44 7.28
CA GLY A 149 -0.69 -8.15 8.25
C GLY A 149 -0.21 -8.34 9.69
N LEU A 150 -0.66 -7.52 10.62
CA LEU A 150 -0.16 -7.49 12.01
C LEU A 150 -0.26 -8.85 12.75
N LYS A 151 -1.15 -9.73 12.29
CA LYS A 151 -1.34 -11.08 12.88
C LYS A 151 -0.58 -12.17 12.13
N SER A 152 0.15 -11.84 11.08
CA SER A 152 0.89 -12.78 10.27
C SER A 152 2.03 -13.41 11.07
N THR A 153 2.15 -14.76 11.02
CA THR A 153 3.06 -15.55 11.85
C THR A 153 4.37 -15.88 11.15
N GLY A 154 5.02 -14.92 10.50
CA GLY A 154 6.39 -15.10 10.01
C GLY A 154 6.62 -16.13 8.90
N ALA A 155 5.60 -16.80 8.39
CA ALA A 155 5.73 -17.65 7.23
C ALA A 155 6.13 -16.79 6.03
N ARG A 156 7.28 -17.07 5.42
CA ARG A 156 7.79 -16.38 4.21
C ARG A 156 6.63 -16.17 3.24
N MET A 157 6.42 -14.94 2.85
CA MET A 157 5.31 -14.54 1.97
C MET A 157 5.46 -15.16 0.57
N GLU A 158 5.13 -16.41 0.44
CA GLU A 158 4.91 -17.07 -0.86
C GLU A 158 3.44 -16.92 -1.32
N SER A 159 2.52 -16.57 -0.40
CA SER A 159 1.11 -16.30 -0.73
C SER A 159 0.73 -14.85 -0.40
N PHE A 160 -0.08 -14.25 -1.28
CA PHE A 160 -0.62 -12.89 -1.10
C PHE A 160 -1.61 -12.77 0.08
N ASP A 161 -1.97 -13.88 0.71
CA ASP A 161 -2.93 -13.95 1.82
C ASP A 161 -2.41 -13.31 3.11
N HIS A 162 -1.09 -13.16 3.24
CA HIS A 162 -0.45 -12.59 4.43
C HIS A 162 -0.22 -11.08 4.37
N LYS A 163 -0.50 -10.44 3.24
CA LYS A 163 -0.32 -8.98 3.12
C LYS A 163 -1.29 -8.22 4.01
N MET A 164 -0.84 -7.08 4.53
CA MET A 164 -1.70 -6.15 5.24
C MET A 164 -2.86 -5.73 4.35
N SER A 165 -4.09 -5.98 4.78
CA SER A 165 -5.28 -5.73 3.98
C SER A 165 -6.37 -5.06 4.78
N LYS A 166 -7.03 -4.05 4.19
CA LYS A 166 -8.20 -3.41 4.76
C LYS A 166 -9.39 -4.35 4.99
N SER A 167 -9.38 -5.55 4.38
CA SER A 167 -10.38 -6.60 4.62
C SER A 167 -10.29 -7.20 6.03
N ASP A 168 -9.13 -7.11 6.70
CA ASP A 168 -8.99 -7.34 8.15
C ASP A 168 -8.60 -6.01 8.84
N PRO A 169 -9.56 -5.17 9.21
CA PRO A 169 -9.28 -3.87 9.83
C PRO A 169 -8.54 -3.97 11.16
N ASN A 170 -8.56 -5.13 11.82
CA ASN A 170 -7.83 -5.38 13.07
C ASN A 170 -6.41 -5.91 12.83
N GLY A 171 -6.14 -6.44 11.67
CA GLY A 171 -4.82 -6.90 11.22
C GLY A 171 -4.09 -5.89 10.33
N ALA A 172 -4.69 -4.74 10.05
CA ALA A 172 -4.13 -3.70 9.21
C ALA A 172 -4.03 -2.35 9.93
N ILE A 173 -2.98 -1.60 9.64
CA ILE A 173 -2.85 -0.19 10.02
C ILE A 173 -3.52 0.63 8.92
N LEU A 174 -4.51 1.44 9.29
CA LEU A 174 -5.12 2.41 8.39
C LEU A 174 -4.46 3.78 8.60
N LEU A 175 -4.27 4.53 7.52
CA LEU A 175 -3.53 5.80 7.57
C LEU A 175 -4.20 6.86 8.47
N HIS A 176 -5.49 6.72 8.75
CA HIS A 176 -6.27 7.55 9.66
C HIS A 176 -6.50 6.92 11.04
N ASP A 177 -5.80 5.82 11.38
CA ASP A 177 -5.95 5.23 12.72
C ASP A 177 -5.43 6.20 13.79
N GLU A 178 -6.26 6.50 14.76
CA GLU A 178 -5.88 7.26 15.95
C GLU A 178 -4.87 6.48 16.81
N ASP A 179 -4.05 7.20 17.60
CA ASP A 179 -3.00 6.63 18.45
C ASP A 179 -3.49 5.47 19.33
N LYS A 180 -4.67 5.64 19.97
CA LYS A 180 -5.26 4.61 20.84
C LYS A 180 -5.64 3.35 20.07
N LYS A 181 -6.17 3.52 18.86
CA LYS A 181 -6.59 2.42 17.98
C LYS A 181 -5.36 1.70 17.43
N LEU A 182 -4.35 2.45 16.99
CA LEU A 182 -3.08 1.91 16.54
C LEU A 182 -2.37 1.12 17.65
N ALA A 183 -2.23 1.69 18.85
CA ALA A 183 -1.65 0.99 20.00
C ALA A 183 -2.40 -0.31 20.35
N LYS A 184 -3.75 -0.31 20.25
CA LYS A 184 -4.57 -1.51 20.46
C LYS A 184 -4.31 -2.59 19.41
N LYS A 185 -4.13 -2.22 18.14
CA LYS A 185 -3.77 -3.13 17.05
C LYS A 185 -2.36 -3.69 17.25
N MET A 186 -1.38 -2.82 17.49
CA MET A 186 0.01 -3.20 17.70
C MET A 186 0.21 -4.11 18.92
N ARG A 187 -0.54 -3.91 19.99
CA ARG A 187 -0.53 -4.81 21.16
C ARG A 187 -0.83 -6.26 20.78
N LYS A 188 -1.67 -6.48 19.76
CA LYS A 188 -2.06 -7.81 19.26
C LYS A 188 -1.21 -8.27 18.08
N ALA A 189 -0.29 -7.45 17.59
CA ALA A 189 0.59 -7.81 16.50
C ALA A 189 1.46 -9.01 16.88
N PHE A 190 1.74 -9.84 15.89
CA PHE A 190 2.65 -10.98 16.08
C PHE A 190 4.07 -10.46 16.28
N LEU A 191 4.69 -10.91 17.36
CA LEU A 191 6.11 -10.71 17.67
C LEU A 191 6.53 -11.85 18.60
N ASP A 192 7.27 -12.78 18.06
CA ASP A 192 7.83 -13.92 18.79
C ASP A 192 9.36 -13.74 18.87
N PRO A 193 9.95 -13.68 20.09
CA PRO A 193 11.40 -13.55 20.27
C PRO A 193 12.23 -14.64 19.57
N GLU A 194 11.65 -15.82 19.37
CA GLU A 194 12.34 -16.96 18.74
C GLU A 194 12.27 -16.93 17.20
N GLN A 195 11.48 -16.02 16.62
CA GLN A 195 11.29 -15.93 15.17
C GLN A 195 11.93 -14.67 14.57
N PRO A 196 12.70 -14.82 13.48
CA PRO A 196 13.39 -13.70 12.84
C PRO A 196 12.44 -12.76 12.09
N ASP A 197 11.25 -13.25 11.71
CA ASP A 197 10.30 -12.53 10.87
C ASP A 197 9.05 -12.13 11.67
N SER A 198 8.69 -10.85 11.58
CA SER A 198 7.54 -10.28 12.26
C SER A 198 7.09 -9.01 11.53
N PRO A 199 5.77 -8.76 11.40
CA PRO A 199 5.27 -7.49 10.88
C PRO A 199 5.76 -6.27 11.67
N VAL A 200 6.10 -6.45 12.94
CA VAL A 200 6.69 -5.39 13.77
C VAL A 200 8.09 -5.01 13.27
N TYR A 201 8.90 -5.98 12.90
CA TYR A 201 10.23 -5.75 12.33
C TYR A 201 10.16 -5.16 10.91
N GLU A 202 9.19 -5.57 10.10
CA GLU A 202 8.95 -4.99 8.78
C GLU A 202 8.60 -3.50 8.86
N LEU A 203 7.77 -3.11 9.84
CA LEU A 203 7.44 -1.69 10.09
C LEU A 203 8.68 -0.87 10.48
N ILE A 204 9.57 -1.45 11.29
CA ILE A 204 10.85 -0.80 11.64
C ILE A 204 11.69 -0.63 10.39
N GLN A 205 11.91 -1.72 9.64
CA GLN A 205 12.82 -1.77 8.51
C GLN A 205 12.39 -0.88 7.35
N HIS A 206 11.08 -0.87 7.05
CA HIS A 206 10.58 -0.28 5.80
C HIS A 206 9.88 1.06 5.99
N ILE A 207 9.57 1.43 7.24
CA ILE A 207 8.87 2.69 7.54
C ILE A 207 9.66 3.53 8.54
N ILE A 208 9.90 3.02 9.76
CA ILE A 208 10.38 3.89 10.85
C ILE A 208 11.85 4.28 10.67
N LEU A 209 12.74 3.32 10.41
CA LEU A 209 14.15 3.63 10.21
C LEU A 209 14.42 4.47 8.96
N PRO A 210 13.80 4.21 7.79
CA PRO A 210 13.95 5.07 6.64
C PRO A 210 13.46 6.52 6.87
N GLU A 211 12.37 6.70 7.61
CA GLU A 211 11.76 8.02 7.82
C GLU A 211 12.41 8.80 8.96
N PHE A 212 12.72 8.13 10.08
CA PHE A 212 13.15 8.80 11.31
C PHE A 212 14.58 8.45 11.75
N GLY A 213 15.20 7.43 11.17
CA GLY A 213 16.52 6.95 11.55
C GLY A 213 16.58 6.18 12.87
N GLU A 214 15.49 6.13 13.63
CA GLU A 214 15.48 5.56 14.98
C GLU A 214 14.11 5.04 15.41
N VAL A 215 14.11 4.05 16.30
CA VAL A 215 12.95 3.58 17.06
C VAL A 215 13.15 3.97 18.52
N VAL A 216 12.26 4.75 19.09
CA VAL A 216 12.28 5.14 20.50
C VAL A 216 11.31 4.25 21.26
N VAL A 217 11.80 3.56 22.30
CA VAL A 217 10.99 2.74 23.20
C VAL A 217 10.99 3.38 24.58
N THR A 218 9.81 3.68 25.10
CA THR A 218 9.61 4.28 26.41
C THR A 218 8.76 3.34 27.27
N PRO A 219 9.39 2.42 28.02
CA PRO A 219 8.68 1.55 28.96
C PRO A 219 8.08 2.37 30.10
N LYS A 220 7.20 1.76 30.88
CA LYS A 220 6.79 2.40 32.14
C LYS A 220 8.00 2.50 33.10
N PRO A 221 8.08 3.55 33.93
CA PRO A 221 9.24 3.80 34.80
C PRO A 221 9.65 2.61 35.69
N GLU A 222 8.68 1.78 36.09
CA GLU A 222 8.88 0.57 36.86
C GLU A 222 9.54 -0.59 36.09
N PHE A 223 9.55 -0.54 34.76
CA PHE A 223 10.07 -1.60 33.88
C PHE A 223 11.35 -1.24 33.14
N GLY A 224 11.82 -0.01 33.26
CA GLY A 224 13.10 0.38 32.66
C GLY A 224 13.19 1.84 32.25
N LEU A 225 14.31 2.19 31.62
CA LEU A 225 14.56 3.51 31.09
C LEU A 225 14.24 3.56 29.58
N PRO A 226 13.94 4.75 29.04
CA PRO A 226 13.82 4.94 27.60
C PRO A 226 15.08 4.48 26.87
N SER A 227 14.90 3.84 25.72
CA SER A 227 15.98 3.39 24.84
C SER A 227 15.72 3.79 23.39
N THR A 228 16.80 3.98 22.65
CA THR A 228 16.74 4.38 21.22
C THR A 228 17.52 3.37 20.40
N TRP A 229 16.93 2.92 19.30
CA TRP A 229 17.46 1.88 18.43
C TRP A 229 17.56 2.41 17.00
N THR A 230 18.76 2.40 16.46
CA THR A 230 19.06 2.86 15.07
C THR A 230 19.37 1.70 14.12
N ASP A 231 19.46 0.48 14.67
CA ASP A 231 19.78 -0.73 13.93
C ASP A 231 18.75 -1.81 14.23
N LEU A 232 18.20 -2.42 13.18
CA LEU A 232 17.17 -3.45 13.30
C LEU A 232 17.69 -4.73 13.91
N GLU A 233 18.92 -5.16 13.61
CA GLU A 233 19.45 -6.43 14.11
C GLU A 233 19.78 -6.32 15.61
N LEU A 234 20.23 -5.16 16.08
CA LEU A 234 20.39 -4.89 17.52
C LEU A 234 19.02 -4.88 18.22
N PHE A 235 18.00 -4.30 17.61
CA PHE A 235 16.65 -4.32 18.15
C PHE A 235 16.10 -5.74 18.26
N LYS A 236 16.24 -6.57 17.21
CA LYS A 236 15.83 -7.98 17.20
C LYS A 236 16.57 -8.77 18.29
N SER A 237 17.90 -8.59 18.41
CA SER A 237 18.71 -9.26 19.41
C SER A 237 18.25 -8.94 20.83
N ALA A 238 17.94 -7.67 21.10
CA ALA A 238 17.43 -7.24 22.40
C ALA A 238 16.04 -7.81 22.73
N VAL A 239 15.19 -8.03 21.72
CA VAL A 239 13.92 -8.73 21.92
C VAL A 239 14.15 -10.22 22.17
N ALA A 240 15.08 -10.85 21.43
CA ALA A 240 15.38 -12.28 21.55
C ALA A 240 16.03 -12.65 22.89
N ASP A 241 16.92 -11.82 23.41
CA ASP A 241 17.62 -12.07 24.71
C ASP A 241 16.82 -11.57 25.92
N GLY A 242 15.65 -10.91 25.69
CA GLY A 242 14.77 -10.41 26.75
C GLY A 242 15.19 -9.07 27.34
N THR A 243 16.26 -8.42 26.84
CA THR A 243 16.66 -7.07 27.26
C THR A 243 15.57 -6.05 26.91
N LEU A 244 14.88 -6.26 25.80
CA LEU A 244 13.74 -5.48 25.38
C LEU A 244 12.46 -6.34 25.41
N HIS A 245 11.55 -6.01 26.33
CA HIS A 245 10.30 -6.76 26.44
C HIS A 245 9.43 -6.60 25.17
N PRO A 246 8.89 -7.70 24.60
CA PRO A 246 8.10 -7.65 23.35
C PRO A 246 6.92 -6.66 23.36
N PHE A 247 6.30 -6.46 24.51
CA PHE A 247 5.23 -5.47 24.65
C PHE A 247 5.75 -4.04 24.46
N ASP A 248 6.88 -3.68 25.08
CA ASP A 248 7.46 -2.35 24.99
C ASP A 248 8.02 -2.09 23.58
N ALA A 249 8.61 -3.11 22.96
CA ALA A 249 9.00 -3.10 21.56
C ALA A 249 7.83 -2.74 20.65
N LYS A 250 6.69 -3.43 20.80
CA LYS A 250 5.46 -3.14 20.03
C LYS A 250 4.92 -1.74 20.28
N MET A 251 5.01 -1.24 21.52
CA MET A 251 4.53 0.12 21.83
C MET A 251 5.46 1.20 21.27
N GLY A 252 6.78 0.98 21.28
CA GLY A 252 7.73 1.88 20.61
C GLY A 252 7.49 1.97 19.09
N VAL A 253 7.24 0.82 18.45
CA VAL A 253 6.91 0.78 17.03
C VAL A 253 5.55 1.46 16.76
N ALA A 254 4.54 1.26 17.62
CA ALA A 254 3.28 1.98 17.51
C ALA A 254 3.46 3.50 17.56
N ALA A 255 4.30 3.98 18.47
CA ALA A 255 4.60 5.41 18.58
C ALA A 255 5.34 5.95 17.35
N GLY A 256 6.29 5.18 16.79
CA GLY A 256 7.00 5.54 15.55
C GLY A 256 6.06 5.64 14.35
N VAL A 257 5.17 4.66 14.19
CA VAL A 257 4.15 4.68 13.11
C VAL A 257 3.17 5.84 13.31
N SER A 258 2.67 6.05 14.54
CA SER A 258 1.80 7.17 14.87
C SER A 258 2.43 8.52 14.52
N ARG A 259 3.73 8.71 14.82
CA ARG A 259 4.48 9.90 14.43
C ARG A 259 4.43 10.16 12.91
N GLY A 260 4.57 9.10 12.09
CA GLY A 260 4.48 9.20 10.63
C GLY A 260 3.08 9.52 10.12
N LEU A 261 2.05 9.07 10.83
CA LEU A 261 0.65 9.28 10.44
C LEU A 261 0.03 10.56 10.99
N LYS A 262 0.75 11.31 11.83
CA LYS A 262 0.21 12.49 12.52
C LYS A 262 -0.37 13.54 11.58
N ALA A 263 0.26 13.76 10.43
CA ALA A 263 -0.23 14.74 9.45
C ALA A 263 -1.59 14.35 8.89
N VAL A 264 -1.81 13.06 8.62
CA VAL A 264 -3.09 12.52 8.13
C VAL A 264 -4.17 12.62 9.21
N ALA A 265 -3.85 12.24 10.45
CA ALA A 265 -4.79 12.34 11.56
C ALA A 265 -5.24 13.79 11.77
N SER A 266 -4.30 14.73 11.84
CA SER A 266 -4.61 16.16 12.00
C SER A 266 -5.42 16.74 10.83
N HIS A 267 -5.17 16.26 9.60
CA HIS A 267 -5.96 16.68 8.44
C HIS A 267 -7.43 16.30 8.60
N PHE A 268 -7.71 15.04 8.94
CA PHE A 268 -9.10 14.56 9.09
C PHE A 268 -9.77 15.01 10.39
N GLU A 269 -9.04 15.38 11.42
CA GLU A 269 -9.61 16.09 12.58
C GLU A 269 -10.17 17.46 12.18
N SER A 270 -9.53 18.13 11.23
CA SER A 270 -9.95 19.45 10.74
C SER A 270 -10.95 19.37 9.57
N ASN A 271 -10.95 18.27 8.81
CA ASN A 271 -11.75 18.05 7.61
C ASN A 271 -12.40 16.65 7.65
N PRO A 272 -13.41 16.41 8.49
CA PRO A 272 -13.92 15.05 8.73
C PRO A 272 -14.81 14.49 7.61
N ASP A 273 -15.41 15.33 6.79
CA ASP A 273 -16.54 14.98 5.91
C ASP A 273 -16.23 13.78 4.99
N THR A 274 -15.07 13.81 4.30
CA THR A 274 -14.69 12.76 3.36
C THR A 274 -14.43 11.42 4.07
N LEU A 275 -13.77 11.47 5.24
CA LEU A 275 -13.49 10.28 6.05
C LEU A 275 -14.77 9.70 6.65
N GLU A 276 -15.70 10.53 7.14
CA GLU A 276 -16.98 10.09 7.67
C GLU A 276 -17.78 9.36 6.59
N ARG A 277 -17.86 9.93 5.39
CA ARG A 277 -18.54 9.30 4.26
C ARG A 277 -17.92 7.97 3.83
N VAL A 278 -16.59 7.87 3.79
CA VAL A 278 -15.91 6.59 3.51
C VAL A 278 -16.16 5.55 4.61
N ASN A 279 -16.21 5.96 5.87
CA ASN A 279 -16.54 5.07 6.97
C ASN A 279 -17.97 4.53 6.89
N GLU A 280 -18.92 5.31 6.36
CA GLU A 280 -20.29 4.85 6.09
C GLU A 280 -20.32 3.79 4.97
N LEU A 281 -19.55 3.97 3.91
CA LEU A 281 -19.47 3.04 2.79
C LEU A 281 -18.81 1.70 3.16
N THR A 282 -18.06 1.65 4.24
CA THR A 282 -17.28 0.47 4.65
C THR A 282 -17.91 -0.30 5.82
N ARG A 283 -19.06 0.14 6.32
CA ARG A 283 -19.86 -0.55 7.34
C ARG A 283 -20.79 -1.56 6.71
#